data_8b470f43fdf1abde697bd1d46bb1903a
#
_entry.id   8b470f43fdf1abde697bd1d46bb1903a
#
_cell.length_a   1.000
_cell.length_b   1.000
_cell.length_c   1.000
_cell.angle_alpha   90.00
_cell.angle_beta   90.00
_cell.angle_gamma   90.00
#
_symmetry.space_group_name_H-M   'P 1'
#
loop_
_entity.id
_entity.type
_entity.pdbx_description
1 polymer ?
#
loop_
_entity_poly.entity_id
_entity_poly.type
_entity_poly.pdbx_seq_one_letter_code
_entity_poly.pdbx_strand_id
1 'polypeptide(L)'
;MAQSGSGHMTRREALELIGMSAATASMFPTQAFAQGPTFPKGAVIRTLFKDYAPEELAGGATLFHEHMSLAPDFMDRFRAATAAVRAAQGLPPAAARAGGPPNPAPGADPMRDVTLMTQELAKAKNQGVACIVDAGHPDMGRDLNFVREAAMKSGVPVVACAGFYSQPYYPKEISTMSEEQITQALIKQVDDAPAGAFGEIGSWDEITSDERKVFRAIGKAHVATSLPIFTHTGIPGKSAIEQLDLLEDAGVKPEHVAIGHLGNLVDPNVYVHKTICRRGAFIGFDRQGGNGDAQQVPMVMALIEAGFADHLLFSADAFNDYAKTLTVFLPKLKAAGANEDVLHRITVDNPRRFLAFVPKRPRRRTS
;
A
#
# COMPACT_ATOMS: atom_id res chain seq x y z
N MET A 1 -32.75 -0.79 -60.82
CA MET A 1 -31.33 -0.47 -61.10
C MET A 1 -30.94 0.67 -60.20
N ALA A 2 -30.21 0.39 -59.13
CA ALA A 2 -29.68 1.42 -58.22
C ALA A 2 -28.16 1.18 -58.19
N GLN A 3 -27.40 2.16 -58.66
CA GLN A 3 -25.94 2.15 -58.69
C GLN A 3 -25.41 2.46 -57.31
N SER A 4 -24.57 1.57 -56.80
CA SER A 4 -23.74 1.79 -55.62
C SER A 4 -22.50 2.60 -56.00
N GLY A 5 -22.42 3.86 -55.57
CA GLY A 5 -21.23 4.68 -55.68
C GLY A 5 -20.24 4.31 -54.55
N SER A 6 -19.11 3.72 -54.88
CA SER A 6 -17.96 3.54 -54.00
C SER A 6 -17.18 4.87 -53.94
N GLY A 7 -17.37 5.66 -52.88
CA GLY A 7 -16.59 6.86 -52.64
C GLY A 7 -15.17 6.50 -52.28
N HIS A 8 -14.22 6.59 -53.19
CA HIS A 8 -12.81 6.57 -52.92
C HIS A 8 -12.36 7.91 -52.36
N MET A 9 -11.87 7.92 -51.12
CA MET A 9 -11.27 9.08 -50.47
C MET A 9 -10.01 9.50 -51.25
N THR A 10 -9.92 10.76 -51.63
CA THR A 10 -8.78 11.29 -52.38
C THR A 10 -7.54 11.45 -51.47
N ARG A 11 -6.35 11.44 -52.07
CA ARG A 11 -5.10 11.67 -51.32
C ARG A 11 -5.10 13.00 -50.55
N ARG A 12 -5.83 13.99 -51.02
CA ARG A 12 -5.95 15.32 -50.40
C ARG A 12 -6.79 15.25 -49.14
N GLU A 13 -7.91 14.54 -49.19
CA GLU A 13 -8.81 14.31 -48.02
C GLU A 13 -8.11 13.48 -46.94
N ALA A 14 -7.29 12.49 -47.32
CA ALA A 14 -6.46 11.73 -46.41
C ALA A 14 -5.36 12.60 -45.73
N LEU A 15 -4.76 13.53 -46.46
CA LEU A 15 -3.76 14.46 -45.91
C LEU A 15 -4.37 15.54 -45.03
N GLU A 16 -5.61 15.99 -45.28
CA GLU A 16 -6.33 16.90 -44.41
C GLU A 16 -6.73 16.25 -43.10
N LEU A 17 -7.13 14.96 -43.12
CA LEU A 17 -7.39 14.16 -41.92
C LEU A 17 -6.12 13.90 -41.08
N ILE A 18 -4.99 13.68 -41.70
CA ILE A 18 -3.67 13.54 -41.04
C ILE A 18 -3.17 14.89 -40.53
N GLY A 19 -3.42 15.98 -41.24
CA GLY A 19 -3.05 17.34 -40.83
C GLY A 19 -3.84 17.86 -39.63
N MET A 20 -5.08 17.45 -39.47
CA MET A 20 -5.91 17.81 -38.28
C MET A 20 -5.58 16.99 -37.02
N SER A 21 -4.91 15.83 -37.14
CA SER A 21 -4.46 15.03 -36.02
C SER A 21 -3.16 15.50 -35.38
N ALA A 22 -2.44 16.44 -36.02
CA ALA A 22 -1.15 16.94 -35.54
C ALA A 22 -1.24 18.26 -34.72
N ALA A 23 -2.44 18.80 -34.49
CA ALA A 23 -2.61 20.10 -33.80
C ALA A 23 -3.35 20.01 -32.46
N THR A 24 -3.63 18.81 -31.94
CA THR A 24 -3.95 18.64 -30.52
C THR A 24 -2.69 18.19 -29.77
N ALA A 25 -1.65 19.02 -29.76
CA ALA A 25 -0.76 19.05 -28.63
C ALA A 25 -1.67 19.35 -27.43
N SER A 26 -2.00 18.31 -26.66
CA SER A 26 -2.71 18.42 -25.41
C SER A 26 -1.94 19.41 -24.56
N MET A 27 -2.46 20.62 -24.43
CA MET A 27 -2.14 21.52 -23.34
C MET A 27 -2.59 20.83 -22.06
N PHE A 28 -1.79 19.90 -21.54
CA PHE A 28 -1.85 19.62 -20.14
C PHE A 28 -1.50 20.92 -19.43
N PRO A 29 -2.38 21.43 -18.54
CA PRO A 29 -1.98 22.54 -17.71
C PRO A 29 -0.72 22.06 -16.97
N THR A 30 0.43 22.65 -17.27
CA THR A 30 1.59 22.59 -16.39
C THR A 30 1.16 23.27 -15.10
N GLN A 31 0.49 22.52 -14.22
CA GLN A 31 0.32 22.98 -12.86
C GLN A 31 1.71 23.09 -12.29
N ALA A 32 2.09 24.32 -12.01
CA ALA A 32 3.33 24.66 -11.34
C ALA A 32 3.33 23.94 -9.97
N PHE A 33 4.07 22.85 -9.88
CA PHE A 33 4.31 22.14 -8.61
C PHE A 33 5.42 22.81 -7.84
N ALA A 34 5.20 24.08 -7.43
CA ALA A 34 6.18 24.89 -6.74
C ALA A 34 6.16 24.75 -5.20
N GLN A 35 5.21 23.99 -4.64
CA GLN A 35 5.15 23.80 -3.18
C GLN A 35 4.88 22.33 -2.85
N GLY A 36 5.72 21.76 -1.96
CA GLY A 36 5.49 20.44 -1.41
C GLY A 36 4.15 20.35 -0.63
N PRO A 37 3.74 19.15 -0.18
CA PRO A 37 2.48 18.99 0.54
C PRO A 37 2.44 19.82 1.81
N THR A 38 1.28 20.38 2.12
CA THR A 38 1.01 21.05 3.40
C THR A 38 0.43 20.07 4.40
N PHE A 39 0.80 20.21 5.66
CA PHE A 39 0.34 19.33 6.73
C PHE A 39 -0.42 20.13 7.79
N PRO A 40 -1.41 19.53 8.48
CA PRO A 40 -2.08 20.16 9.61
C PRO A 40 -1.07 20.54 10.71
N LYS A 41 -1.31 21.66 11.40
CA LYS A 41 -0.47 22.07 12.53
C LYS A 41 -0.40 20.96 13.58
N GLY A 42 0.80 20.56 13.96
CA GLY A 42 1.05 19.51 14.94
C GLY A 42 0.94 18.08 14.37
N ALA A 43 0.82 17.94 13.04
CA ALA A 43 0.87 16.62 12.41
C ALA A 43 2.26 15.99 12.57
N VAL A 44 2.27 14.69 12.80
CA VAL A 44 3.49 13.88 12.95
C VAL A 44 3.40 12.60 12.14
N ILE A 45 4.55 12.05 11.77
CA ILE A 45 4.71 10.65 11.36
C ILE A 45 5.37 9.94 12.54
N ARG A 46 4.62 9.03 13.17
CA ARG A 46 5.10 8.30 14.36
C ARG A 46 5.91 7.08 13.95
N THR A 47 7.16 7.03 14.42
CA THR A 47 8.05 5.89 14.23
C THR A 47 8.32 5.17 15.55
N LEU A 48 9.07 4.09 15.51
CA LEU A 48 9.44 3.32 16.70
C LEU A 48 10.15 4.16 17.78
N PHE A 49 10.94 5.18 17.40
CA PHE A 49 11.76 5.94 18.34
C PHE A 49 11.29 7.36 18.61
N LYS A 50 10.79 8.07 17.61
CA LYS A 50 10.30 9.45 17.76
C LYS A 50 9.14 9.74 16.81
N ASP A 51 8.42 10.80 17.11
CA ASP A 51 7.50 11.42 16.18
C ASP A 51 8.29 12.43 15.33
N TYR A 52 8.25 12.28 14.01
CA TYR A 52 8.87 13.20 13.04
C TYR A 52 7.86 14.23 12.56
N ALA A 53 8.29 15.48 12.36
CA ALA A 53 7.53 16.35 11.47
C ALA A 53 7.55 15.74 10.05
N PRO A 54 6.43 15.76 9.31
CA PRO A 54 6.41 15.12 7.98
C PRO A 54 7.48 15.63 7.02
N GLU A 55 7.90 16.90 7.17
CA GLU A 55 8.95 17.54 6.38
C GLU A 55 10.34 16.93 6.63
N GLU A 56 10.60 16.40 7.82
CA GLU A 56 11.88 15.76 8.16
C GLU A 56 12.13 14.49 7.34
N LEU A 57 11.09 13.86 6.77
CA LEU A 57 11.18 12.66 5.95
C LEU A 57 11.12 12.94 4.45
N ALA A 58 11.21 14.22 4.03
CA ALA A 58 11.18 14.62 2.61
C ALA A 58 12.43 14.25 1.81
N GLY A 59 13.50 13.84 2.50
CA GLY A 59 14.80 13.57 1.89
C GLY A 59 14.89 12.25 1.09
N GLY A 60 13.83 11.47 0.99
CA GLY A 60 13.79 10.20 0.27
C GLY A 60 12.41 9.57 0.28
N ALA A 61 12.31 8.40 -0.36
CA ALA A 61 11.06 7.67 -0.46
C ALA A 61 10.62 7.09 0.89
N THR A 62 9.32 7.04 1.10
CA THR A 62 8.71 6.27 2.19
C THR A 62 7.99 5.06 1.61
N LEU A 63 8.41 3.87 2.01
CA LEU A 63 7.78 2.61 1.64
C LEU A 63 6.66 2.32 2.63
N PHE A 64 5.41 2.32 2.15
CA PHE A 64 4.24 2.30 3.05
C PHE A 64 3.81 0.89 3.48
N HIS A 65 4.40 -0.17 2.90
CA HIS A 65 3.99 -1.54 3.14
C HIS A 65 5.15 -2.52 2.90
N GLU A 66 5.86 -2.87 3.97
CA GLU A 66 6.94 -3.86 3.99
C GLU A 66 6.83 -4.74 5.25
N HIS A 67 7.55 -5.86 5.30
CA HIS A 67 7.56 -6.77 6.45
C HIS A 67 8.98 -7.06 6.92
N MET A 68 9.23 -6.86 8.22
CA MET A 68 10.54 -7.11 8.83
C MET A 68 10.55 -8.34 9.73
N SER A 69 9.42 -8.73 10.26
CA SER A 69 9.29 -9.86 11.17
C SER A 69 7.89 -10.47 11.10
N LEU A 70 7.82 -11.77 10.80
CA LEU A 70 6.59 -12.56 10.77
C LEU A 70 6.82 -13.90 11.46
N ALA A 71 5.76 -14.61 11.85
CA ALA A 71 5.89 -15.98 12.37
C ALA A 71 6.60 -16.90 11.37
N PRO A 72 7.39 -17.89 11.82
CA PRO A 72 8.09 -18.80 10.90
C PRO A 72 7.16 -19.56 9.96
N ASP A 73 5.95 -19.87 10.40
CA ASP A 73 4.93 -20.60 9.66
C ASP A 73 3.93 -19.67 8.91
N PHE A 74 4.15 -18.35 8.95
CA PHE A 74 3.23 -17.37 8.37
C PHE A 74 2.93 -17.67 6.90
N MET A 75 3.97 -17.89 6.08
CA MET A 75 3.81 -18.13 4.64
C MET A 75 3.15 -19.48 4.34
N ASP A 76 3.35 -20.49 5.19
CA ASP A 76 2.68 -21.79 5.05
C ASP A 76 1.19 -21.65 5.34
N ARG A 77 0.83 -20.95 6.40
CA ARG A 77 -0.56 -20.61 6.75
C ARG A 77 -1.23 -19.76 5.66
N PHE A 78 -0.50 -18.77 5.12
CA PHE A 78 -1.00 -17.93 4.02
C PHE A 78 -1.31 -18.76 2.77
N ARG A 79 -0.40 -19.65 2.37
CA ARG A 79 -0.61 -20.55 1.23
C ARG A 79 -1.79 -21.49 1.44
N ALA A 80 -1.92 -22.07 2.63
CA ALA A 80 -3.03 -22.95 2.99
C ALA A 80 -4.37 -22.21 2.95
N ALA A 81 -4.45 -21.01 3.54
CA ALA A 81 -5.66 -20.17 3.53
C ALA A 81 -6.04 -19.75 2.10
N THR A 82 -5.07 -19.31 1.30
CA THR A 82 -5.29 -18.96 -0.12
C THR A 82 -5.81 -20.16 -0.92
N ALA A 83 -5.24 -21.35 -0.71
CA ALA A 83 -5.68 -22.57 -1.39
C ALA A 83 -7.12 -22.93 -1.01
N ALA A 84 -7.48 -22.81 0.28
CA ALA A 84 -8.83 -23.08 0.75
C ALA A 84 -9.88 -22.13 0.16
N VAL A 85 -9.59 -20.81 0.14
CA VAL A 85 -10.48 -19.81 -0.47
C VAL A 85 -10.67 -20.07 -1.96
N ARG A 86 -9.59 -20.35 -2.70
CA ARG A 86 -9.66 -20.65 -4.14
C ARG A 86 -10.47 -21.93 -4.42
N ALA A 87 -10.26 -22.99 -3.62
CA ALA A 87 -11.02 -24.23 -3.73
C ALA A 87 -12.52 -24.00 -3.49
N ALA A 88 -12.88 -23.21 -2.47
CA ALA A 88 -14.27 -22.86 -2.18
C ALA A 88 -14.94 -22.08 -3.33
N GLN A 89 -14.16 -21.31 -4.09
CA GLN A 89 -14.61 -20.53 -5.26
C GLN A 89 -14.56 -21.35 -6.57
N GLY A 90 -14.15 -22.62 -6.53
CA GLY A 90 -13.98 -23.45 -7.75
C GLY A 90 -12.84 -22.97 -8.66
N LEU A 91 -11.90 -22.19 -8.13
CA LEU A 91 -10.76 -21.69 -8.87
C LEU A 91 -9.59 -22.69 -8.83
N PRO A 92 -8.77 -22.77 -9.89
CA PRO A 92 -7.57 -23.61 -9.87
C PRO A 92 -6.61 -23.14 -8.76
N PRO A 93 -5.71 -24.03 -8.27
CA PRO A 93 -4.65 -23.64 -7.35
C PRO A 93 -3.95 -22.37 -7.83
N ALA A 94 -3.53 -21.52 -6.91
CA ALA A 94 -2.73 -20.35 -7.28
C ALA A 94 -1.49 -20.86 -8.03
N ALA A 95 -1.22 -20.31 -9.22
CA ALA A 95 0.04 -20.58 -9.88
C ALA A 95 1.19 -20.25 -8.93
N ALA A 96 2.16 -21.16 -8.83
CA ALA A 96 3.38 -20.84 -8.08
C ALA A 96 3.91 -19.50 -8.62
N ARG A 97 4.11 -18.52 -7.73
CA ARG A 97 4.68 -17.22 -8.12
C ARG A 97 6.03 -17.51 -8.77
N ALA A 98 6.08 -17.54 -10.09
CA ALA A 98 7.34 -17.54 -10.81
C ALA A 98 8.03 -16.22 -10.49
N GLY A 99 9.13 -16.25 -9.71
CA GLY A 99 9.93 -15.08 -9.36
C GLY A 99 9.63 -14.45 -7.99
N GLY A 100 8.98 -15.15 -7.06
CA GLY A 100 9.16 -14.83 -5.65
C GLY A 100 10.65 -14.84 -5.32
N PRO A 101 11.14 -14.05 -4.33
CA PRO A 101 12.54 -14.15 -3.94
C PRO A 101 12.84 -15.63 -3.68
N PRO A 102 14.00 -16.13 -4.15
CA PRO A 102 14.40 -17.50 -3.82
C PRO A 102 14.30 -17.65 -2.31
N ASN A 103 13.81 -18.81 -1.84
CA ASN A 103 13.91 -19.11 -0.42
C ASN A 103 15.34 -18.77 0.02
N PRO A 104 15.50 -17.93 1.06
CA PRO A 104 16.84 -17.61 1.52
C PRO A 104 17.62 -18.91 1.70
N ALA A 105 18.90 -18.88 1.38
CA ALA A 105 19.77 -20.04 1.64
C ALA A 105 19.57 -20.50 3.08
N PRO A 106 19.60 -21.81 3.38
CA PRO A 106 19.46 -22.28 4.74
C PRO A 106 20.40 -21.51 5.69
N GLY A 107 19.85 -20.79 6.67
CA GLY A 107 20.59 -19.94 7.61
C GLY A 107 20.70 -18.45 7.24
N ALA A 108 20.13 -17.97 6.13
CA ALA A 108 20.19 -16.57 5.70
C ALA A 108 18.79 -15.92 5.59
N ASP A 109 17.97 -16.06 6.63
CA ASP A 109 16.66 -15.40 6.69
C ASP A 109 16.77 -14.04 7.41
N PRO A 110 16.68 -12.89 6.70
CA PRO A 110 16.74 -11.57 7.31
C PRO A 110 15.70 -11.37 8.41
N MET A 111 14.52 -12.00 8.33
CA MET A 111 13.48 -11.89 9.35
C MET A 111 13.82 -12.63 10.67
N ARG A 112 14.93 -13.35 10.72
CA ARG A 112 15.40 -14.14 11.88
C ARG A 112 16.79 -13.72 12.35
N ASP A 113 17.49 -12.92 11.57
CA ASP A 113 18.85 -12.44 11.88
C ASP A 113 18.88 -10.91 11.87
N VAL A 114 19.04 -10.34 13.04
CA VAL A 114 19.09 -8.89 13.25
C VAL A 114 20.21 -8.23 12.45
N THR A 115 21.33 -8.93 12.23
CA THR A 115 22.48 -8.40 11.47
C THR A 115 22.11 -8.30 9.99
N LEU A 116 21.52 -9.36 9.43
CA LEU A 116 21.05 -9.36 8.05
C LEU A 116 19.95 -8.32 7.83
N MET A 117 18.96 -8.24 8.72
CA MET A 117 17.92 -7.22 8.64
C MET A 117 18.49 -5.81 8.71
N THR A 118 19.46 -5.56 9.60
CA THR A 118 20.15 -4.26 9.67
C THR A 118 20.84 -3.92 8.35
N GLN A 119 21.48 -4.88 7.69
CA GLN A 119 22.12 -4.70 6.39
C GLN A 119 21.10 -4.40 5.29
N GLU A 120 19.96 -5.10 5.25
CA GLU A 120 18.89 -4.83 4.29
C GLU A 120 18.31 -3.41 4.46
N LEU A 121 18.06 -2.97 5.69
CA LEU A 121 17.61 -1.62 5.98
C LEU A 121 18.65 -0.55 5.59
N ALA A 122 19.93 -0.77 5.93
CA ALA A 122 21.00 0.14 5.55
C ALA A 122 21.18 0.21 4.02
N LYS A 123 21.03 -0.91 3.30
CA LYS A 123 21.02 -0.97 1.85
C LYS A 123 19.86 -0.13 1.29
N ALA A 124 18.65 -0.29 1.81
CA ALA A 124 17.49 0.49 1.37
C ALA A 124 17.71 2.00 1.58
N LYS A 125 18.24 2.40 2.73
CA LYS A 125 18.61 3.80 3.01
C LYS A 125 19.60 4.35 1.99
N ASN A 126 20.65 3.62 1.67
CA ASN A 126 21.65 4.01 0.67
C ASN A 126 21.06 4.10 -0.74
N GLN A 127 19.93 3.45 -0.99
CA GLN A 127 19.18 3.47 -2.26
C GLN A 127 18.06 4.52 -2.28
N GLY A 128 18.01 5.44 -1.30
CA GLY A 128 17.09 6.58 -1.29
C GLY A 128 15.82 6.38 -0.47
N VAL A 129 15.74 5.35 0.39
CA VAL A 129 14.62 5.17 1.30
C VAL A 129 14.83 5.98 2.58
N ALA A 130 13.90 6.87 2.91
CA ALA A 130 13.92 7.71 4.12
C ALA A 130 13.12 7.11 5.29
N CYS A 131 12.08 6.31 5.00
CA CYS A 131 11.23 5.71 6.01
C CYS A 131 10.61 4.42 5.48
N ILE A 132 10.35 3.46 6.36
CA ILE A 132 9.69 2.19 6.02
C ILE A 132 8.56 1.95 7.02
N VAL A 133 7.40 1.50 6.53
CA VAL A 133 6.31 1.00 7.36
C VAL A 133 6.41 -0.51 7.45
N ASP A 134 6.59 -1.03 8.68
CA ASP A 134 6.50 -2.45 8.98
C ASP A 134 5.03 -2.83 9.20
N ALA A 135 4.44 -3.49 8.21
CA ALA A 135 3.04 -3.85 8.17
C ALA A 135 2.65 -5.03 9.08
N GLY A 136 3.64 -5.64 9.75
CA GLY A 136 3.40 -6.72 10.70
C GLY A 136 2.76 -6.23 11.99
N HIS A 137 2.00 -7.12 12.63
CA HIS A 137 1.43 -6.94 13.96
C HIS A 137 1.33 -8.27 14.73
N PRO A 138 0.89 -8.28 16.01
CA PRO A 138 1.05 -9.44 16.90
C PRO A 138 0.47 -10.77 16.37
N ASP A 139 -0.70 -10.77 15.72
CA ASP A 139 -1.33 -11.99 15.19
C ASP A 139 -0.63 -12.55 13.94
N MET A 140 0.20 -11.76 13.29
CA MET A 140 1.13 -12.20 12.24
C MET A 140 2.44 -12.75 12.81
N GLY A 141 2.63 -12.68 14.13
CA GLY A 141 3.84 -13.13 14.83
C GLY A 141 5.02 -12.17 14.72
N ARG A 142 4.76 -10.86 14.55
CA ARG A 142 5.80 -9.83 14.58
C ARG A 142 6.54 -9.83 15.93
N ASP A 143 7.87 -9.87 15.89
CA ASP A 143 8.75 -9.55 17.00
C ASP A 143 9.14 -8.07 16.96
N LEU A 144 8.46 -7.24 17.79
CA LEU A 144 8.70 -5.81 17.82
C LEU A 144 10.10 -5.46 18.36
N ASN A 145 10.70 -6.27 19.23
CA ASN A 145 12.04 -6.02 19.77
C ASN A 145 13.07 -6.25 18.68
N PHE A 146 12.92 -7.29 17.86
CA PHE A 146 13.74 -7.55 16.69
C PHE A 146 13.70 -6.37 15.71
N VAL A 147 12.49 -5.89 15.35
CA VAL A 147 12.31 -4.74 14.46
C VAL A 147 12.96 -3.47 15.02
N ARG A 148 12.77 -3.21 16.32
CA ARG A 148 13.42 -2.07 17.02
C ARG A 148 14.93 -2.13 16.95
N GLU A 149 15.52 -3.30 17.24
CA GLU A 149 16.97 -3.47 17.23
C GLU A 149 17.55 -3.23 15.83
N ALA A 150 16.95 -3.82 14.79
CA ALA A 150 17.37 -3.61 13.41
C ALA A 150 17.22 -2.15 12.96
N ALA A 151 16.09 -1.50 13.27
CA ALA A 151 15.84 -0.09 12.98
C ALA A 151 16.85 0.83 13.69
N MET A 152 17.16 0.56 14.96
CA MET A 152 18.14 1.32 15.74
C MET A 152 19.55 1.21 15.13
N LYS A 153 19.97 -0.01 14.79
CA LYS A 153 21.31 -0.27 14.24
C LYS A 153 21.48 0.30 12.83
N SER A 154 20.47 0.26 12.00
CA SER A 154 20.50 0.80 10.64
C SER A 154 20.30 2.33 10.59
N GLY A 155 19.67 2.90 11.62
CA GLY A 155 19.28 4.31 11.65
C GLY A 155 18.22 4.65 10.60
N VAL A 156 17.41 3.68 10.17
CA VAL A 156 16.25 3.89 9.31
C VAL A 156 15.02 4.16 10.18
N PRO A 157 14.28 5.27 9.96
CA PRO A 157 12.98 5.48 10.57
C PRO A 157 11.99 4.36 10.17
N VAL A 158 11.44 3.65 11.16
CA VAL A 158 10.46 2.60 10.94
C VAL A 158 9.16 2.96 11.64
N VAL A 159 8.07 2.99 10.90
CA VAL A 159 6.69 3.09 11.40
C VAL A 159 6.23 1.67 11.71
N ALA A 160 5.90 1.39 12.97
CA ALA A 160 5.27 0.12 13.33
C ALA A 160 3.75 0.25 13.27
N CYS A 161 3.07 -0.86 12.99
CA CYS A 161 1.62 -0.91 12.87
C CYS A 161 0.97 -1.63 14.06
N ALA A 162 -0.31 -1.29 14.28
CA ALA A 162 -1.22 -2.02 15.15
C ALA A 162 -2.36 -2.59 14.30
N GLY A 163 -3.01 -3.65 14.74
CA GLY A 163 -4.13 -4.21 14.01
C GLY A 163 -4.37 -5.69 14.27
N PHE A 164 -5.29 -6.22 13.48
CA PHE A 164 -5.51 -7.64 13.26
C PHE A 164 -5.54 -7.89 11.76
N TYR A 165 -4.83 -8.92 11.30
CA TYR A 165 -4.61 -9.16 9.86
C TYR A 165 -5.90 -9.62 9.15
N SER A 166 -6.16 -10.91 9.15
CA SER A 166 -7.33 -11.50 8.51
C SER A 166 -7.79 -12.73 9.27
N GLN A 167 -9.00 -13.21 9.01
CA GLN A 167 -9.65 -14.27 9.82
C GLN A 167 -8.77 -15.51 10.08
N PRO A 168 -7.98 -16.06 9.13
CA PRO A 168 -7.13 -17.21 9.43
C PRO A 168 -6.04 -16.98 10.48
N TYR A 169 -5.74 -15.71 10.80
CA TYR A 169 -4.69 -15.30 11.72
C TYR A 169 -5.24 -14.74 13.02
N TYR A 170 -6.52 -14.40 13.07
CA TYR A 170 -7.10 -13.79 14.25
C TYR A 170 -6.89 -14.64 15.51
N PRO A 171 -6.64 -14.01 16.67
CA PRO A 171 -6.83 -14.66 17.96
C PRO A 171 -8.24 -15.24 18.05
N LYS A 172 -8.37 -16.41 18.66
CA LYS A 172 -9.65 -17.13 18.73
C LYS A 172 -10.76 -16.30 19.39
N GLU A 173 -10.37 -15.41 20.27
CA GLU A 173 -11.27 -14.52 21.03
C GLU A 173 -12.04 -13.56 20.12
N ILE A 174 -11.49 -13.17 18.96
CA ILE A 174 -12.13 -12.24 18.00
C ILE A 174 -13.53 -12.73 17.61
N SER A 175 -13.73 -14.05 17.46
CA SER A 175 -15.03 -14.62 17.07
C SER A 175 -16.13 -14.34 18.12
N THR A 176 -15.78 -14.23 19.39
CA THR A 176 -16.70 -14.02 20.52
C THR A 176 -16.71 -12.58 21.04
N MET A 177 -15.69 -11.77 20.70
CA MET A 177 -15.63 -10.38 21.12
C MET A 177 -16.67 -9.54 20.36
N SER A 178 -17.25 -8.57 21.08
CA SER A 178 -18.02 -7.52 20.45
C SER A 178 -17.11 -6.54 19.69
N GLU A 179 -17.68 -5.78 18.77
CA GLU A 179 -16.98 -4.73 18.03
C GLU A 179 -16.31 -3.72 18.98
N GLU A 180 -17.00 -3.35 20.08
CA GLU A 180 -16.45 -2.44 21.07
C GLU A 180 -15.25 -3.05 21.82
N GLN A 181 -15.30 -4.33 22.18
CA GLN A 181 -14.17 -5.02 22.81
C GLN A 181 -12.95 -5.08 21.88
N ILE A 182 -13.17 -5.33 20.58
CA ILE A 182 -12.10 -5.29 19.58
C ILE A 182 -11.53 -3.87 19.46
N THR A 183 -12.40 -2.84 19.44
CA THR A 183 -11.97 -1.43 19.41
C THR A 183 -11.07 -1.11 20.59
N GLN A 184 -11.44 -1.51 21.81
CA GLN A 184 -10.62 -1.28 23.00
C GLN A 184 -9.30 -2.06 22.97
N ALA A 185 -9.27 -3.27 22.42
CA ALA A 185 -8.05 -4.05 22.24
C ALA A 185 -7.09 -3.35 21.26
N LEU A 186 -7.62 -2.78 20.17
CA LEU A 186 -6.83 -2.00 19.20
C LEU A 186 -6.26 -0.71 19.79
N ILE A 187 -7.08 0.03 20.55
CA ILE A 187 -6.61 1.22 21.27
C ILE A 187 -5.52 0.85 22.27
N LYS A 188 -5.69 -0.28 22.97
CA LYS A 188 -4.66 -0.78 23.88
C LYS A 188 -3.35 -1.12 23.18
N GLN A 189 -3.39 -1.71 21.98
CA GLN A 189 -2.16 -1.95 21.19
C GLN A 189 -1.41 -0.64 20.92
N VAL A 190 -2.12 0.45 20.58
CA VAL A 190 -1.54 1.79 20.34
C VAL A 190 -1.01 2.41 21.64
N ASP A 191 -1.67 2.16 22.77
CA ASP A 191 -1.22 2.65 24.07
C ASP A 191 0.00 1.85 24.61
N ASP A 192 0.12 0.58 24.28
CA ASP A 192 1.20 -0.30 24.75
C ASP A 192 2.50 -0.16 23.96
N ALA A 193 2.42 0.17 22.67
CA ALA A 193 3.59 0.29 21.78
C ALA A 193 3.42 1.47 20.81
N PRO A 194 4.53 2.10 20.37
CA PRO A 194 4.45 3.20 19.41
C PRO A 194 4.00 2.68 18.05
N ALA A 195 2.72 2.84 17.74
CA ALA A 195 2.16 2.57 16.42
C ALA A 195 1.94 3.89 15.67
N GLY A 196 2.28 3.92 14.39
CA GLY A 196 2.08 5.08 13.50
C GLY A 196 0.97 4.87 12.46
N ALA A 197 0.44 3.64 12.34
CA ALA A 197 -0.68 3.30 11.48
C ALA A 197 -1.42 2.08 12.02
N PHE A 198 -2.67 1.87 11.56
CA PHE A 198 -3.34 0.58 11.59
C PHE A 198 -3.14 -0.11 10.24
N GLY A 199 -2.63 -1.34 10.25
CA GLY A 199 -2.41 -2.10 9.00
C GLY A 199 -1.27 -3.11 9.10
N GLU A 200 -1.27 -4.06 8.15
CA GLU A 200 -2.32 -4.20 7.11
C GLU A 200 -3.57 -4.93 7.67
N ILE A 201 -4.73 -4.35 7.49
CA ILE A 201 -6.00 -4.92 7.93
C ILE A 201 -6.60 -5.70 6.77
N GLY A 202 -6.79 -7.00 6.92
CA GLY A 202 -7.05 -7.89 5.81
C GLY A 202 -8.47 -8.37 5.65
N SER A 203 -8.84 -8.57 4.39
CA SER A 203 -9.94 -9.43 4.00
C SER A 203 -9.59 -10.18 2.71
N TRP A 204 -10.29 -11.28 2.50
CA TRP A 204 -10.28 -12.00 1.22
C TRP A 204 -11.29 -11.39 0.25
N ASP A 205 -11.54 -12.06 -0.88
CA ASP A 205 -12.48 -11.59 -1.92
C ASP A 205 -13.91 -11.41 -1.37
N GLU A 206 -14.29 -12.25 -0.42
CA GLU A 206 -15.54 -12.11 0.36
C GLU A 206 -15.17 -11.80 1.80
N ILE A 207 -15.62 -10.65 2.28
CA ILE A 207 -15.37 -10.22 3.65
C ILE A 207 -16.23 -11.04 4.60
N THR A 208 -15.61 -11.76 5.50
CA THR A 208 -16.32 -12.58 6.50
C THR A 208 -17.00 -11.73 7.58
N SER A 209 -17.87 -12.35 8.40
CA SER A 209 -18.53 -11.63 9.50
C SER A 209 -17.54 -11.08 10.53
N ASP A 210 -16.48 -11.85 10.83
CA ASP A 210 -15.46 -11.41 11.79
C ASP A 210 -14.56 -10.32 11.20
N GLU A 211 -14.21 -10.44 9.92
CA GLU A 211 -13.47 -9.37 9.22
C GLU A 211 -14.27 -8.07 9.18
N ARG A 212 -15.58 -8.10 8.84
CA ARG A 212 -16.46 -6.90 8.91
C ARG A 212 -16.46 -6.28 10.29
N LYS A 213 -16.52 -7.11 11.34
CA LYS A 213 -16.46 -6.67 12.74
C LYS A 213 -15.12 -5.98 13.05
N VAL A 214 -14.00 -6.54 12.57
CA VAL A 214 -12.66 -5.96 12.73
C VAL A 214 -12.55 -4.65 11.96
N PHE A 215 -13.02 -4.58 10.72
CA PHE A 215 -13.01 -3.33 9.93
C PHE A 215 -13.76 -2.17 10.62
N ARG A 216 -14.96 -2.44 11.17
CA ARG A 216 -15.71 -1.43 11.93
C ARG A 216 -14.98 -1.02 13.22
N ALA A 217 -14.42 -2.00 13.93
CA ALA A 217 -13.65 -1.72 15.14
C ALA A 217 -12.40 -0.89 14.87
N ILE A 218 -11.67 -1.16 13.77
CA ILE A 218 -10.53 -0.35 13.30
C ILE A 218 -10.97 1.08 12.98
N GLY A 219 -12.11 1.26 12.30
CA GLY A 219 -12.64 2.59 12.03
C GLY A 219 -12.91 3.39 13.32
N LYS A 220 -13.53 2.77 14.33
CA LYS A 220 -13.73 3.39 15.64
C LYS A 220 -12.40 3.68 16.36
N ALA A 221 -11.43 2.77 16.28
CA ALA A 221 -10.11 2.98 16.84
C ALA A 221 -9.37 4.14 16.15
N HIS A 222 -9.50 4.28 14.81
CA HIS A 222 -9.02 5.45 14.07
C HIS A 222 -9.64 6.75 14.62
N VAL A 223 -10.97 6.80 14.79
CA VAL A 223 -11.66 7.97 15.33
C VAL A 223 -11.09 8.36 16.70
N ALA A 224 -10.70 7.38 17.53
CA ALA A 224 -10.13 7.61 18.86
C ALA A 224 -8.63 7.99 18.86
N THR A 225 -7.87 7.64 17.83
CA THR A 225 -6.40 7.76 17.80
C THR A 225 -5.87 8.68 16.71
N SER A 226 -6.61 8.87 15.63
CA SER A 226 -6.24 9.53 14.37
C SER A 226 -5.19 8.76 13.54
N LEU A 227 -4.81 7.54 13.88
CA LEU A 227 -3.86 6.75 13.10
C LEU A 227 -4.44 6.42 11.71
N PRO A 228 -3.70 6.62 10.60
CA PRO A 228 -4.13 6.21 9.28
C PRO A 228 -4.31 4.69 9.19
N ILE A 229 -5.12 4.26 8.22
CA ILE A 229 -5.47 2.84 8.03
C ILE A 229 -5.02 2.41 6.64
N PHE A 230 -4.30 1.26 6.53
CA PHE A 230 -4.12 0.61 5.25
C PHE A 230 -4.54 -0.85 5.30
N THR A 231 -4.95 -1.37 4.15
CA THR A 231 -5.63 -2.67 4.12
C THR A 231 -4.88 -3.69 3.27
N HIS A 232 -5.17 -4.96 3.56
CA HIS A 232 -4.87 -6.09 2.70
C HIS A 232 -6.14 -6.48 1.94
N THR A 233 -6.10 -6.42 0.61
CA THR A 233 -7.22 -6.84 -0.21
C THR A 233 -6.92 -8.19 -0.83
N GLY A 234 -7.84 -9.14 -0.69
CA GLY A 234 -7.72 -10.46 -1.28
C GLY A 234 -7.54 -10.41 -2.80
N ILE A 235 -7.01 -11.46 -3.36
CA ILE A 235 -6.79 -11.60 -4.79
C ILE A 235 -8.02 -12.30 -5.39
N PRO A 236 -8.74 -11.69 -6.31
CA PRO A 236 -8.42 -10.57 -7.21
C PRO A 236 -8.78 -9.14 -6.74
N GLY A 237 -9.12 -8.89 -5.51
CA GLY A 237 -9.38 -7.56 -4.98
C GLY A 237 -10.83 -7.09 -5.05
N LYS A 238 -11.79 -8.00 -5.15
CA LYS A 238 -13.23 -7.67 -5.20
C LYS A 238 -13.73 -6.88 -3.98
N SER A 239 -13.19 -7.17 -2.81
CA SER A 239 -13.59 -6.56 -1.54
C SER A 239 -13.10 -5.11 -1.37
N ALA A 240 -12.31 -4.57 -2.30
CA ALA A 240 -11.67 -3.26 -2.15
C ALA A 240 -12.66 -2.11 -1.87
N ILE A 241 -13.79 -2.06 -2.59
CA ILE A 241 -14.81 -1.01 -2.38
C ILE A 241 -15.54 -1.25 -1.05
N GLU A 242 -15.88 -2.49 -0.74
CA GLU A 242 -16.56 -2.83 0.50
C GLU A 242 -15.70 -2.56 1.75
N GLN A 243 -14.38 -2.76 1.69
CA GLN A 243 -13.48 -2.36 2.77
C GLN A 243 -13.58 -0.86 3.05
N LEU A 244 -13.60 -0.04 2.00
CA LEU A 244 -13.74 1.41 2.13
C LEU A 244 -15.11 1.79 2.69
N ASP A 245 -16.19 1.14 2.22
CA ASP A 245 -17.56 1.36 2.72
C ASP A 245 -17.64 1.09 4.23
N LEU A 246 -17.10 -0.05 4.70
CA LEU A 246 -17.09 -0.41 6.12
C LEU A 246 -16.34 0.60 7.00
N LEU A 247 -15.24 1.15 6.49
CA LEU A 247 -14.45 2.17 7.20
C LEU A 247 -15.18 3.52 7.24
N GLU A 248 -15.78 3.95 6.13
CA GLU A 248 -16.57 5.19 6.09
C GLU A 248 -17.81 5.09 6.99
N ASP A 249 -18.51 3.97 6.99
CA ASP A 249 -19.64 3.72 7.89
C ASP A 249 -19.24 3.79 9.38
N ALA A 250 -17.99 3.45 9.69
CA ALA A 250 -17.43 3.58 11.02
C ALA A 250 -16.88 4.99 11.34
N GLY A 251 -17.04 5.97 10.43
CA GLY A 251 -16.68 7.37 10.62
C GLY A 251 -15.27 7.75 10.16
N VAL A 252 -14.59 6.90 9.40
CA VAL A 252 -13.27 7.20 8.82
C VAL A 252 -13.45 8.03 7.55
N LYS A 253 -12.71 9.13 7.43
CA LYS A 253 -12.67 9.86 6.16
C LYS A 253 -11.73 9.13 5.19
N PRO A 254 -12.10 8.98 3.89
CA PRO A 254 -11.29 8.26 2.90
C PRO A 254 -9.84 8.73 2.79
N GLU A 255 -9.57 10.01 3.00
CA GLU A 255 -8.21 10.59 2.99
C GLU A 255 -7.24 9.97 4.02
N HIS A 256 -7.76 9.23 4.99
CA HIS A 256 -6.98 8.49 6.00
C HIS A 256 -6.89 6.98 5.71
N VAL A 257 -7.35 6.55 4.53
CA VAL A 257 -7.40 5.13 4.15
C VAL A 257 -6.55 4.89 2.91
N ALA A 258 -5.75 3.82 2.93
CA ALA A 258 -5.09 3.26 1.76
C ALA A 258 -5.57 1.83 1.53
N ILE A 259 -6.17 1.55 0.38
CA ILE A 259 -6.57 0.20 0.00
C ILE A 259 -5.40 -0.50 -0.68
N GLY A 260 -4.84 -1.51 -0.01
CA GLY A 260 -3.64 -2.22 -0.43
C GLY A 260 -3.87 -3.30 -1.47
N HIS A 261 -2.79 -3.75 -2.09
CA HIS A 261 -2.70 -4.84 -3.06
C HIS A 261 -3.51 -4.63 -4.36
N LEU A 262 -3.86 -3.38 -4.70
CA LEU A 262 -4.68 -3.13 -5.89
C LEU A 262 -3.93 -3.33 -7.21
N GLY A 263 -2.61 -3.49 -7.19
CA GLY A 263 -1.83 -3.97 -8.33
C GLY A 263 -2.17 -5.41 -8.76
N ASN A 264 -2.86 -6.18 -7.91
CA ASN A 264 -3.31 -7.54 -8.22
C ASN A 264 -4.72 -7.59 -8.83
N LEU A 265 -5.47 -6.49 -8.76
CA LEU A 265 -6.83 -6.44 -9.29
C LEU A 265 -6.79 -6.35 -10.82
N VAL A 266 -7.34 -7.35 -11.49
CA VAL A 266 -7.51 -7.34 -12.95
C VAL A 266 -8.73 -6.49 -13.30
N ASP A 267 -8.47 -5.22 -13.55
CA ASP A 267 -9.47 -4.24 -13.95
C ASP A 267 -8.91 -3.41 -15.12
N PRO A 268 -9.14 -3.82 -16.39
CA PRO A 268 -8.54 -3.17 -17.56
C PRO A 268 -8.82 -1.68 -17.68
N ASN A 269 -9.98 -1.23 -17.18
CA ASN A 269 -10.38 0.18 -17.20
C ASN A 269 -9.98 0.93 -15.91
N VAL A 270 -9.32 0.26 -14.98
CA VAL A 270 -9.00 0.76 -13.63
C VAL A 270 -10.19 1.42 -12.94
N TYR A 271 -11.38 0.85 -13.14
CA TYR A 271 -12.65 1.43 -12.67
C TYR A 271 -12.73 1.46 -11.14
N VAL A 272 -12.42 0.32 -10.50
CA VAL A 272 -12.40 0.19 -9.03
C VAL A 272 -11.38 1.16 -8.44
N HIS A 273 -10.18 1.22 -9.00
CA HIS A 273 -9.12 2.14 -8.60
C HIS A 273 -9.57 3.60 -8.67
N LYS A 274 -10.14 4.01 -9.82
CA LYS A 274 -10.67 5.37 -10.01
C LYS A 274 -11.81 5.68 -9.05
N THR A 275 -12.66 4.70 -8.74
CA THR A 275 -13.77 4.87 -7.80
C THR A 275 -13.25 5.16 -6.39
N ILE A 276 -12.24 4.42 -5.92
CA ILE A 276 -11.62 4.63 -4.62
C ILE A 276 -10.92 5.99 -4.56
N CYS A 277 -10.15 6.35 -5.59
CA CYS A 277 -9.47 7.66 -5.66
C CYS A 277 -10.46 8.84 -5.68
N ARG A 278 -11.60 8.73 -6.40
CA ARG A 278 -12.64 9.78 -6.42
C ARG A 278 -13.30 10.01 -5.06
N ARG A 279 -13.33 9.00 -4.21
CA ARG A 279 -13.78 9.12 -2.81
C ARG A 279 -12.75 9.80 -1.92
N GLY A 280 -11.51 9.96 -2.38
CA GLY A 280 -10.41 10.61 -1.68
C GLY A 280 -9.43 9.66 -1.00
N ALA A 281 -9.65 8.35 -1.06
CA ALA A 281 -8.73 7.35 -0.50
C ALA A 281 -7.48 7.15 -1.35
N PHE A 282 -6.43 6.64 -0.73
CA PHE A 282 -5.23 6.17 -1.42
C PHE A 282 -5.41 4.73 -1.89
N ILE A 283 -4.64 4.38 -2.91
CA ILE A 283 -4.53 2.99 -3.40
C ILE A 283 -3.07 2.54 -3.36
N GLY A 284 -2.84 1.33 -2.85
CA GLY A 284 -1.54 0.69 -2.72
C GLY A 284 -1.21 -0.20 -3.91
N PHE A 285 -0.17 0.16 -4.65
CA PHE A 285 0.55 -0.72 -5.55
C PHE A 285 1.79 -1.19 -4.80
N ASP A 286 1.67 -2.30 -4.10
CA ASP A 286 2.61 -2.73 -3.07
C ASP A 286 3.19 -4.14 -3.29
N ARG A 287 3.21 -4.63 -4.52
CA ARG A 287 3.86 -5.89 -4.91
C ARG A 287 4.72 -5.70 -6.16
N GLN A 288 5.62 -4.73 -6.06
CA GLN A 288 6.46 -4.24 -7.14
C GLN A 288 7.83 -4.91 -7.17
N GLY A 289 8.54 -4.74 -8.28
CA GLY A 289 9.89 -5.26 -8.47
C GLY A 289 9.93 -6.75 -8.85
N GLY A 290 8.85 -7.25 -9.47
CA GLY A 290 8.73 -8.65 -9.88
C GLY A 290 7.92 -8.84 -11.17
N ASN A 291 7.44 -10.07 -11.37
CA ASN A 291 6.67 -10.46 -12.57
C ASN A 291 5.33 -9.73 -12.70
N GLY A 292 4.78 -9.21 -11.59
CA GLY A 292 3.55 -8.40 -11.60
C GLY A 292 3.72 -7.03 -12.24
N ASP A 293 4.94 -6.55 -12.43
CA ASP A 293 5.20 -5.20 -12.95
C ASP A 293 4.64 -4.99 -14.36
N ALA A 294 4.65 -6.05 -15.19
CA ALA A 294 4.10 -5.98 -16.55
C ALA A 294 2.60 -5.64 -16.56
N GLN A 295 1.85 -6.07 -15.54
CA GLN A 295 0.45 -5.72 -15.32
C GLN A 295 0.31 -4.35 -14.65
N GLN A 296 1.15 -4.06 -13.66
CA GLN A 296 1.00 -2.85 -12.84
C GLN A 296 1.41 -1.58 -13.58
N VAL A 297 2.46 -1.61 -14.42
CA VAL A 297 2.94 -0.42 -15.14
C VAL A 297 1.82 0.24 -15.96
N PRO A 298 1.10 -0.46 -16.87
CA PRO A 298 0.02 0.18 -17.63
C PRO A 298 -1.14 0.67 -16.75
N MET A 299 -1.46 -0.02 -15.64
CA MET A 299 -2.49 0.43 -14.71
C MET A 299 -2.10 1.74 -14.01
N VAL A 300 -0.86 1.83 -13.53
CA VAL A 300 -0.32 3.04 -12.90
C VAL A 300 -0.31 4.20 -13.89
N MET A 301 0.16 3.97 -15.14
CA MET A 301 0.16 5.00 -16.18
C MET A 301 -1.24 5.51 -16.48
N ALA A 302 -2.23 4.62 -16.62
CA ALA A 302 -3.63 4.99 -16.84
C ALA A 302 -4.23 5.81 -15.69
N LEU A 303 -3.79 5.59 -14.45
CA LEU A 303 -4.19 6.38 -13.28
C LEU A 303 -3.50 7.75 -13.23
N ILE A 304 -2.21 7.83 -13.60
CA ILE A 304 -1.48 9.08 -13.73
C ILE A 304 -2.11 9.95 -14.82
N GLU A 305 -2.38 9.38 -16.00
CA GLU A 305 -3.06 10.07 -17.12
C GLU A 305 -4.46 10.55 -16.75
N ALA A 306 -5.18 9.79 -15.92
CA ALA A 306 -6.50 10.17 -15.42
C ALA A 306 -6.46 11.21 -14.27
N GLY A 307 -5.27 11.69 -13.85
CA GLY A 307 -5.10 12.73 -12.83
C GLY A 307 -5.13 12.22 -11.38
N PHE A 308 -4.95 10.91 -11.15
CA PHE A 308 -5.00 10.32 -9.80
C PHE A 308 -3.63 10.08 -9.17
N ALA A 309 -2.55 10.68 -9.69
CA ALA A 309 -1.21 10.54 -9.13
C ALA A 309 -1.14 10.84 -7.62
N ASP A 310 -1.96 11.77 -7.12
CA ASP A 310 -2.01 12.19 -5.72
C ASP A 310 -2.60 11.12 -4.76
N HIS A 311 -3.14 10.04 -5.31
CA HIS A 311 -3.76 8.94 -4.55
C HIS A 311 -2.98 7.63 -4.61
N LEU A 312 -1.80 7.62 -5.28
CA LEU A 312 -1.00 6.41 -5.43
C LEU A 312 0.03 6.30 -4.31
N LEU A 313 0.19 5.10 -3.77
CA LEU A 313 1.25 4.71 -2.85
C LEU A 313 1.99 3.50 -3.41
N PHE A 314 3.32 3.51 -3.32
CA PHE A 314 4.18 2.45 -3.83
C PHE A 314 4.97 1.77 -2.73
N SER A 315 5.07 0.44 -2.81
CA SER A 315 5.88 -0.41 -1.96
C SER A 315 6.10 -1.77 -2.62
N ALA A 316 6.82 -2.65 -1.94
CA ALA A 316 7.16 -3.94 -2.52
C ALA A 316 6.49 -5.14 -1.83
N ASP A 317 5.88 -4.95 -0.65
CA ASP A 317 5.38 -6.03 0.20
C ASP A 317 6.48 -7.10 0.37
N ALA A 318 7.67 -6.62 0.75
CA ALA A 318 8.88 -7.39 0.72
C ALA A 318 9.36 -7.78 2.12
N PHE A 319 10.18 -8.84 2.16
CA PHE A 319 10.85 -9.34 3.35
C PHE A 319 12.36 -9.04 3.31
N ASN A 320 12.85 -8.57 2.19
CA ASN A 320 14.22 -8.13 1.90
C ASN A 320 14.23 -7.28 0.62
N ASP A 321 15.39 -6.72 0.25
CA ASP A 321 15.53 -5.90 -0.96
C ASP A 321 14.45 -4.82 -1.06
N TYR A 322 14.21 -4.11 0.05
CA TYR A 322 13.10 -3.18 0.21
C TYR A 322 13.06 -2.09 -0.85
N ALA A 323 14.22 -1.64 -1.34
CA ALA A 323 14.29 -0.58 -2.35
C ALA A 323 13.95 -1.03 -3.78
N LYS A 324 13.54 -2.28 -4.03
CA LYS A 324 13.22 -2.76 -5.39
C LYS A 324 12.10 -1.97 -6.08
N THR A 325 11.21 -1.34 -5.31
CA THR A 325 10.27 -0.35 -5.85
C THR A 325 11.02 0.78 -6.56
N LEU A 326 12.08 1.33 -5.95
CA LEU A 326 12.85 2.45 -6.49
C LEU A 326 13.81 2.00 -7.58
N THR A 327 14.46 0.86 -7.40
CA THR A 327 15.56 0.39 -8.27
C THR A 327 15.10 -0.45 -9.46
N VAL A 328 13.92 -1.05 -9.39
CA VAL A 328 13.38 -1.94 -10.43
C VAL A 328 12.08 -1.40 -11.04
N PHE A 329 11.11 -1.01 -10.22
CA PHE A 329 9.79 -0.62 -10.71
C PHE A 329 9.76 0.80 -11.28
N LEU A 330 10.31 1.81 -10.56
CA LEU A 330 10.34 3.19 -11.06
C LEU A 330 11.03 3.34 -12.42
N PRO A 331 12.17 2.68 -12.72
CA PRO A 331 12.76 2.70 -14.05
C PRO A 331 11.80 2.25 -15.16
N LYS A 332 10.92 1.27 -14.88
CA LYS A 332 9.91 0.80 -15.84
C LYS A 332 8.82 1.86 -16.08
N LEU A 333 8.37 2.56 -15.03
CA LEU A 333 7.44 3.68 -15.16
C LEU A 333 8.06 4.85 -15.94
N LYS A 334 9.34 5.18 -15.70
CA LYS A 334 10.07 6.20 -16.47
C LYS A 334 10.14 5.81 -17.94
N ALA A 335 10.47 4.57 -18.24
CA ALA A 335 10.49 4.05 -19.61
C ALA A 335 9.10 4.08 -20.28
N ALA A 336 8.02 3.97 -19.47
CA ALA A 336 6.63 4.11 -19.93
C ALA A 336 6.16 5.57 -20.05
N GLY A 337 7.00 6.57 -19.70
CA GLY A 337 6.69 7.99 -19.86
C GLY A 337 6.33 8.76 -18.58
N ALA A 338 6.40 8.14 -17.40
CA ALA A 338 6.19 8.86 -16.15
C ALA A 338 7.33 9.84 -15.88
N ASN A 339 7.01 11.10 -15.57
CA ASN A 339 8.00 12.10 -15.24
C ASN A 339 8.49 12.04 -13.79
N GLU A 340 9.65 12.62 -13.51
CA GLU A 340 10.29 12.60 -12.19
C GLU A 340 9.42 13.24 -11.09
N ASP A 341 8.74 14.35 -11.39
CA ASP A 341 7.92 15.07 -10.39
C ASP A 341 6.73 14.22 -9.95
N VAL A 342 6.10 13.50 -10.88
CA VAL A 342 5.01 12.56 -10.56
C VAL A 342 5.53 11.41 -9.72
N LEU A 343 6.69 10.84 -10.07
CA LEU A 343 7.29 9.74 -9.32
C LEU A 343 7.72 10.19 -7.90
N HIS A 344 8.31 11.40 -7.79
CA HIS A 344 8.62 12.01 -6.49
C HIS A 344 7.35 12.16 -5.64
N ARG A 345 6.28 12.68 -6.22
CA ARG A 345 4.99 12.82 -5.53
C ARG A 345 4.50 11.48 -4.98
N ILE A 346 4.50 10.44 -5.80
CA ILE A 346 4.00 9.12 -5.41
C ILE A 346 4.87 8.47 -4.33
N THR A 347 6.19 8.64 -4.39
CA THR A 347 7.10 7.92 -3.49
C THR A 347 7.50 8.73 -2.25
N VAL A 348 7.40 10.06 -2.29
CA VAL A 348 7.82 10.94 -1.19
C VAL A 348 6.64 11.70 -0.59
N ASP A 349 5.86 12.41 -1.41
CA ASP A 349 4.82 13.31 -0.89
C ASP A 349 3.58 12.57 -0.41
N ASN A 350 3.05 11.67 -1.22
CA ASN A 350 1.83 10.93 -0.90
C ASN A 350 1.95 10.07 0.36
N PRO A 351 3.01 9.25 0.56
CA PRO A 351 3.12 8.46 1.77
C PRO A 351 3.30 9.33 3.02
N ARG A 352 3.94 10.50 2.93
CA ARG A 352 3.99 11.46 4.03
C ARG A 352 2.62 12.04 4.33
N ARG A 353 1.82 12.38 3.29
CA ARG A 353 0.43 12.84 3.46
C ARG A 353 -0.45 11.77 4.10
N PHE A 354 -0.30 10.53 3.66
CA PHE A 354 -1.05 9.40 4.20
C PHE A 354 -0.70 9.12 5.67
N LEU A 355 0.60 9.10 6.00
CA LEU A 355 1.08 8.73 7.34
C LEU A 355 0.99 9.86 8.37
N ALA A 356 0.86 11.13 7.92
CA ALA A 356 0.80 12.26 8.82
C ALA A 356 -0.55 12.35 9.53
N PHE A 357 -0.53 12.42 10.86
CA PHE A 357 -1.72 12.58 11.68
C PHE A 357 -1.47 13.52 12.86
N VAL A 358 -2.51 14.16 13.37
CA VAL A 358 -2.46 14.93 14.61
C VAL A 358 -2.81 13.99 15.77
N PRO A 359 -1.87 13.68 16.67
CA PRO A 359 -2.09 12.72 17.74
C PRO A 359 -3.20 13.15 18.70
N LYS A 360 -4.21 12.33 18.90
CA LYS A 360 -5.21 12.45 19.97
C LYS A 360 -4.75 11.81 21.28
N ARG A 361 -3.68 10.99 21.21
CA ARG A 361 -3.09 10.28 22.35
C ARG A 361 -1.60 10.56 22.41
N PRO A 362 -1.04 10.78 23.61
CA PRO A 362 0.39 11.01 23.75
C PRO A 362 1.17 9.76 23.31
N ARG A 363 2.38 9.98 22.79
CA ARG A 363 3.31 8.88 22.56
C ARG A 363 3.72 8.27 23.92
N ARG A 364 3.59 6.96 24.06
CA ARG A 364 4.14 6.28 25.23
C ARG A 364 5.67 6.38 25.21
N ARG A 365 6.26 6.85 26.30
CA ARG A 365 7.71 6.78 26.50
C ARG A 365 8.07 5.31 26.73
N THR A 366 8.81 4.72 25.80
CA THR A 366 9.44 3.42 26.01
C THR A 366 10.68 3.67 26.85
N SER A 367 10.65 3.21 28.10
CA SER A 367 11.84 3.14 28.97
C SER A 367 12.91 2.25 28.37
#